data_0eeca8956e0a19cd7fa5616eb7f494bc
#
_entry.id   0eeca8956e0a19cd7fa5616eb7f494bc
#
_cell.length_a   1.000
_cell.length_b   1.000
_cell.length_c   1.000
_cell.angle_alpha   90.00
_cell.angle_beta   90.00
_cell.angle_gamma   90.00
#
_symmetry.space_group_name_H-M   'P 1'
#
loop_
_entity.id
_entity.type
_entity.pdbx_description
1 polymer ?
#
loop_
_entity_poly.entity_id
_entity_poly.type
_entity_poly.pdbx_seq_one_letter_code
_entity_poly.pdbx_strand_id
1 'polypeptide(L)'
;MTYKMIVLDLDDTLLCDDHSISPRTKEALMRAQEQGVKVVLASGRPTFGMREYANELLLHQYGSYILSFNGGKIINCSSNEEMFSSTLSAESVHQLFDISRRENVFIHTYIGDEIITMDENPFTKKESTLTGLPIKMVSDFVQSVTVPVVKSLMVAEPDVLKDGEKK
;
A
#
# COMPACT_ATOMS: atom_id res chain seq x y z
N MET A 1 26.89 11.02 16.51
CA MET A 1 25.79 11.39 15.60
C MET A 1 24.49 10.92 16.24
N THR A 2 23.49 11.80 16.35
CA THR A 2 22.19 11.41 16.90
C THR A 2 21.22 11.28 15.72
N TYR A 3 20.69 10.09 15.51
CA TYR A 3 19.64 9.87 14.50
C TYR A 3 18.37 10.61 14.92
N LYS A 4 17.72 11.27 13.97
CA LYS A 4 16.47 12.00 14.21
C LYS A 4 15.24 11.30 13.64
N MET A 5 15.47 10.34 12.77
CA MET A 5 14.41 9.62 12.07
C MET A 5 14.84 8.16 11.81
N ILE A 6 13.92 7.23 11.96
CA ILE A 6 14.03 5.84 11.57
C ILE A 6 12.88 5.57 10.58
N VAL A 7 13.22 5.11 9.38
CA VAL A 7 12.25 4.70 8.36
C VAL A 7 12.29 3.18 8.26
N LEU A 8 11.16 2.53 8.41
CA LEU A 8 11.03 1.08 8.46
C LEU A 8 10.07 0.60 7.36
N ASP A 9 10.52 -0.39 6.60
CA ASP A 9 9.63 -1.22 5.83
C ASP A 9 8.86 -2.18 6.76
N LEU A 10 7.72 -2.69 6.29
CA LEU A 10 6.86 -3.57 7.09
C LEU A 10 7.20 -5.04 6.89
N ASP A 11 6.91 -5.56 5.70
CA ASP A 11 6.99 -6.98 5.42
C ASP A 11 8.45 -7.45 5.43
N ASP A 12 8.75 -8.54 6.13
CA ASP A 12 10.11 -9.10 6.30
C ASP A 12 11.13 -8.14 6.95
N THR A 13 10.68 -7.00 7.53
CA THR A 13 11.55 -6.00 8.19
C THR A 13 11.06 -5.67 9.59
N LEU A 14 9.96 -4.94 9.72
CA LEU A 14 9.34 -4.60 11.02
C LEU A 14 8.50 -5.75 11.55
N LEU A 15 7.79 -6.45 10.65
CA LEU A 15 6.83 -7.48 10.98
C LEU A 15 7.49 -8.87 11.03
N CYS A 16 7.04 -9.67 12.00
CA CYS A 16 7.32 -11.10 12.06
C CYS A 16 6.46 -11.87 11.02
N ASP A 17 6.71 -13.17 10.84
CA ASP A 17 5.99 -14.04 9.91
C ASP A 17 4.46 -14.09 10.16
N ASP A 18 4.03 -13.84 11.40
CA ASP A 18 2.64 -13.74 11.82
C ASP A 18 2.04 -12.34 11.64
N HIS A 19 2.75 -11.45 10.98
CA HIS A 19 2.43 -10.03 10.78
C HIS A 19 2.33 -9.19 12.07
N SER A 20 2.88 -9.66 13.19
CA SER A 20 2.96 -8.89 14.43
C SER A 20 4.27 -8.11 14.54
N ILE A 21 4.27 -7.04 15.35
CA ILE A 21 5.51 -6.37 15.78
C ILE A 21 6.00 -7.06 17.06
N SER A 22 7.26 -7.54 17.08
CA SER A 22 7.78 -8.19 18.27
C SER A 22 7.78 -7.24 19.48
N PRO A 23 7.49 -7.72 20.70
CA PRO A 23 7.48 -6.87 21.89
C PRO A 23 8.79 -6.09 22.09
N ARG A 24 9.93 -6.73 21.79
CA ARG A 24 11.25 -6.11 21.90
C ARG A 24 11.43 -4.96 20.90
N THR A 25 10.99 -5.16 19.65
CA THR A 25 11.06 -4.13 18.61
C THR A 25 10.14 -2.96 18.95
N LYS A 26 8.90 -3.25 19.34
CA LYS A 26 7.95 -2.24 19.78
C LYS A 26 8.50 -1.38 20.92
N GLU A 27 9.03 -2.00 21.98
CA GLU A 27 9.62 -1.29 23.10
C GLU A 27 10.78 -0.39 22.67
N ALA A 28 11.66 -0.87 21.78
CA ALA A 28 12.79 -0.10 21.28
C ALA A 28 12.35 1.12 20.48
N LEU A 29 11.34 0.96 19.62
CA LEU A 29 10.77 2.06 18.82
C LEU A 29 10.04 3.09 19.69
N MET A 30 9.28 2.63 20.69
CA MET A 30 8.62 3.53 21.65
C MET A 30 9.63 4.38 22.41
N ARG A 31 10.71 3.77 22.93
CA ARG A 31 11.80 4.51 23.60
C ARG A 31 12.50 5.50 22.67
N ALA A 32 12.69 5.15 21.39
CA ALA A 32 13.26 6.07 20.42
C ALA A 32 12.36 7.29 20.19
N GLN A 33 11.06 7.08 20.08
CA GLN A 33 10.06 8.16 19.94
C GLN A 33 10.02 9.07 21.19
N GLU A 34 10.09 8.52 22.38
CA GLU A 34 10.19 9.26 23.65
C GLU A 34 11.43 10.16 23.71
N GLN A 35 12.52 9.78 23.02
CA GLN A 35 13.74 10.57 22.87
C GLN A 35 13.69 11.57 21.70
N GLY A 36 12.53 11.71 21.06
CA GLY A 36 12.30 12.66 19.93
C GLY A 36 12.73 12.14 18.57
N VAL A 37 13.03 10.83 18.42
CA VAL A 37 13.27 10.21 17.11
C VAL A 37 11.94 9.95 16.43
N LYS A 38 11.77 10.38 15.18
CA LYS A 38 10.59 10.10 14.36
C LYS A 38 10.67 8.68 13.83
N VAL A 39 9.60 7.89 14.02
CA VAL A 39 9.44 6.57 13.42
C VAL A 39 8.49 6.69 12.25
N VAL A 40 8.95 6.31 11.06
CA VAL A 40 8.19 6.39 9.81
C VAL A 40 8.02 4.98 9.26
N LEU A 41 6.78 4.63 8.94
CA LEU A 41 6.48 3.38 8.23
C LEU A 41 6.45 3.63 6.72
N ALA A 42 7.18 2.83 5.96
CA ALA A 42 7.26 2.93 4.51
C ALA A 42 7.01 1.56 3.87
N SER A 43 5.98 1.42 3.04
CA SER A 43 5.62 0.13 2.44
C SER A 43 4.96 0.30 1.07
N GLY A 44 4.94 -0.79 0.31
CA GLY A 44 4.11 -0.95 -0.88
C GLY A 44 2.61 -1.09 -0.58
N ARG A 45 2.25 -1.35 0.67
CA ARG A 45 0.85 -1.49 1.11
C ARG A 45 0.06 -0.19 0.93
N PRO A 46 -1.27 -0.29 0.71
CA PRO A 46 -2.18 0.84 0.85
C PRO A 46 -2.14 1.43 2.27
N THR A 47 -2.46 2.72 2.39
CA THR A 47 -2.45 3.41 3.70
C THR A 47 -3.30 2.69 4.75
N PHE A 48 -4.46 2.15 4.36
CA PHE A 48 -5.34 1.39 5.23
C PHE A 48 -4.62 0.20 5.89
N GLY A 49 -3.91 -0.61 5.09
CA GLY A 49 -3.18 -1.79 5.57
C GLY A 49 -1.95 -1.48 6.44
N MET A 50 -1.67 -0.19 6.69
CA MET A 50 -0.58 0.26 7.56
C MET A 50 -1.08 0.92 8.85
N ARG A 51 -2.38 1.27 8.92
CA ARG A 51 -2.96 2.03 10.04
C ARG A 51 -2.87 1.30 11.38
N GLU A 52 -3.05 -0.01 11.38
CA GLU A 52 -2.99 -0.83 12.59
C GLU A 52 -1.61 -0.71 13.25
N TYR A 53 -0.54 -0.88 12.50
CA TYR A 53 0.84 -0.76 12.98
C TYR A 53 1.18 0.67 13.41
N ALA A 54 0.69 1.68 12.67
CA ALA A 54 0.87 3.08 13.04
C ALA A 54 0.18 3.40 14.38
N ASN A 55 -1.00 2.83 14.61
CA ASN A 55 -1.71 2.96 15.88
C ASN A 55 -1.00 2.21 17.00
N GLU A 56 -0.53 0.99 16.74
CA GLU A 56 0.21 0.18 17.71
C GLU A 56 1.49 0.86 18.19
N LEU A 57 2.18 1.59 17.30
CA LEU A 57 3.38 2.38 17.60
C LEU A 57 3.07 3.82 18.03
N LEU A 58 1.79 4.18 18.19
CA LEU A 58 1.32 5.51 18.60
C LEU A 58 1.89 6.66 17.74
N LEU A 59 2.09 6.43 16.42
CA LEU A 59 2.72 7.41 15.54
C LEU A 59 2.00 8.76 15.53
N HIS A 60 0.69 8.78 15.77
CA HIS A 60 -0.12 9.99 15.87
C HIS A 60 0.29 10.88 17.04
N GLN A 61 0.76 10.29 18.15
CA GLN A 61 1.19 11.06 19.35
C GLN A 61 2.58 11.69 19.16
N TYR A 62 3.44 11.03 18.38
CA TYR A 62 4.83 11.46 18.18
C TYR A 62 5.04 12.30 16.90
N GLY A 63 3.97 12.63 16.17
CA GLY A 63 4.06 13.44 14.95
C GLY A 63 4.89 12.78 13.85
N SER A 64 4.65 11.52 13.63
CA SER A 64 5.34 10.66 12.66
C SER A 64 4.51 10.49 11.38
N TYR A 65 4.99 9.68 10.43
CA TYR A 65 4.42 9.60 9.09
C TYR A 65 4.24 8.16 8.61
N ILE A 66 3.31 7.98 7.67
CA ILE A 66 3.16 6.78 6.84
C ILE A 66 3.51 7.15 5.40
N LEU A 67 4.42 6.38 4.78
CA LEU A 67 4.69 6.38 3.34
C LEU A 67 4.09 5.10 2.77
N SER A 68 2.95 5.20 2.11
CA SER A 68 2.22 4.08 1.52
C SER A 68 2.36 4.04 -0.01
N PHE A 69 1.93 2.95 -0.63
CA PHE A 69 1.95 2.77 -2.09
C PHE A 69 3.34 3.00 -2.71
N ASN A 70 4.41 2.46 -2.10
CA ASN A 70 5.80 2.65 -2.52
C ASN A 70 6.22 4.13 -2.54
N GLY A 71 5.73 4.93 -1.59
CA GLY A 71 5.98 6.37 -1.52
C GLY A 71 5.03 7.23 -2.38
N GLY A 72 4.03 6.61 -3.03
CA GLY A 72 3.01 7.33 -3.81
C GLY A 72 2.08 8.19 -2.94
N LYS A 73 2.03 7.94 -1.63
CA LYS A 73 1.25 8.74 -0.68
C LYS A 73 2.00 8.90 0.64
N ILE A 74 1.96 10.12 1.21
CA ILE A 74 2.53 10.43 2.53
C ILE A 74 1.43 11.03 3.40
N ILE A 75 1.21 10.41 4.56
CA ILE A 75 0.23 10.85 5.55
C ILE A 75 0.95 11.28 6.83
N ASN A 76 0.60 12.46 7.35
CA ASN A 76 0.95 12.87 8.69
C ASN A 76 0.02 12.17 9.69
N CYS A 77 0.57 11.34 10.57
CA CYS A 77 -0.24 10.55 11.49
C CYS A 77 -0.96 11.38 12.56
N SER A 78 -0.45 12.56 12.92
CA SER A 78 -1.05 13.41 13.95
C SER A 78 -2.24 14.21 13.43
N SER A 79 -2.13 14.78 12.24
CA SER A 79 -3.21 15.58 11.62
C SER A 79 -4.10 14.76 10.68
N ASN A 80 -3.67 13.54 10.33
CA ASN A 80 -4.26 12.72 9.27
C ASN A 80 -4.28 13.42 7.90
N GLU A 81 -3.41 14.41 7.71
CA GLU A 81 -3.29 15.19 6.49
C GLU A 81 -2.48 14.44 5.43
N GLU A 82 -2.97 14.45 4.21
CA GLU A 82 -2.22 13.98 3.04
C GLU A 82 -1.18 15.04 2.66
N MET A 83 0.08 14.78 3.01
CA MET A 83 1.21 15.69 2.74
C MET A 83 1.68 15.61 1.29
N PHE A 84 1.50 14.45 0.68
CA PHE A 84 1.90 14.18 -0.69
C PHE A 84 1.05 13.05 -1.28
N SER A 85 0.71 13.20 -2.55
CA SER A 85 0.10 12.14 -3.36
C SER A 85 0.57 12.26 -4.81
N SER A 86 1.03 11.14 -5.35
CA SER A 86 1.31 10.98 -6.78
C SER A 86 0.30 10.01 -7.36
N THR A 87 -0.41 10.41 -8.40
CA THR A 87 -1.51 9.63 -8.95
C THR A 87 -1.35 9.38 -10.45
N LEU A 88 -1.91 8.27 -10.89
CA LEU A 88 -2.18 7.98 -12.28
C LEU A 88 -3.55 8.58 -12.65
N SER A 89 -3.65 9.20 -13.82
CA SER A 89 -4.96 9.65 -14.31
C SER A 89 -5.86 8.44 -14.61
N ALA A 90 -7.18 8.64 -14.57
CA ALA A 90 -8.12 7.59 -14.96
C ALA A 90 -7.82 7.06 -16.39
N GLU A 91 -7.48 7.96 -17.32
CA GLU A 91 -7.11 7.59 -18.69
C GLU A 91 -5.88 6.67 -18.74
N SER A 92 -4.83 6.96 -17.95
CA SER A 92 -3.65 6.09 -17.85
C SER A 92 -4.01 4.71 -17.31
N VAL A 93 -4.92 4.65 -16.33
CA VAL A 93 -5.40 3.38 -15.76
C VAL A 93 -6.24 2.59 -16.79
N HIS A 94 -7.05 3.27 -17.61
CA HIS A 94 -7.79 2.64 -18.71
C HIS A 94 -6.83 2.04 -19.76
N GLN A 95 -5.74 2.73 -20.09
CA GLN A 95 -4.70 2.19 -20.98
C GLN A 95 -4.03 0.94 -20.37
N LEU A 96 -3.75 0.94 -19.06
CA LEU A 96 -3.25 -0.25 -18.35
C LEU A 96 -4.27 -1.39 -18.37
N PHE A 97 -5.55 -1.08 -18.25
CA PHE A 97 -6.61 -2.08 -18.37
C PHE A 97 -6.63 -2.71 -19.77
N ASP A 98 -6.54 -1.92 -20.83
CA ASP A 98 -6.46 -2.42 -22.21
C ASP A 98 -5.22 -3.31 -22.43
N ILE A 99 -4.08 -2.93 -21.84
CA ILE A 99 -2.86 -3.75 -21.86
C ILE A 99 -3.12 -5.07 -21.12
N SER A 100 -3.72 -5.03 -19.94
CA SER A 100 -3.99 -6.23 -19.15
C SER A 100 -4.86 -7.24 -19.91
N ARG A 101 -5.85 -6.75 -20.68
CA ARG A 101 -6.70 -7.60 -21.53
C ARG A 101 -5.94 -8.23 -22.69
N ARG A 102 -5.07 -7.47 -23.35
CA ARG A 102 -4.24 -7.97 -24.46
C ARG A 102 -3.22 -9.02 -24.01
N GLU A 103 -2.60 -8.80 -22.85
CA GLU A 103 -1.59 -9.71 -22.29
C GLU A 103 -2.19 -10.83 -21.46
N ASN A 104 -3.54 -10.90 -21.34
CA ASN A 104 -4.28 -11.90 -20.55
C ASN A 104 -3.80 -11.98 -19.10
N VAL A 105 -3.62 -10.82 -18.46
CA VAL A 105 -3.30 -10.67 -17.04
C VAL A 105 -4.44 -9.98 -16.31
N PHE A 106 -4.57 -10.23 -15.01
CA PHE A 106 -5.55 -9.53 -14.19
C PHE A 106 -5.05 -8.14 -13.80
N ILE A 107 -5.99 -7.22 -13.54
CA ILE A 107 -5.69 -5.88 -13.05
C ILE A 107 -6.63 -5.52 -11.90
N HIS A 108 -6.10 -4.82 -10.92
CA HIS A 108 -6.88 -4.12 -9.92
C HIS A 108 -6.27 -2.77 -9.56
N THR A 109 -7.09 -1.89 -9.01
CA THR A 109 -6.68 -0.57 -8.51
C THR A 109 -7.35 -0.29 -7.18
N TYR A 110 -7.03 0.86 -6.56
CA TYR A 110 -7.53 1.24 -5.25
C TYR A 110 -8.29 2.56 -5.37
N ILE A 111 -9.55 2.58 -4.91
CA ILE A 111 -10.37 3.79 -4.81
C ILE A 111 -10.92 3.85 -3.39
N GLY A 112 -10.58 4.91 -2.66
CA GLY A 112 -10.86 4.95 -1.23
C GLY A 112 -10.18 3.79 -0.50
N ASP A 113 -10.92 3.12 0.36
CA ASP A 113 -10.47 1.94 1.09
C ASP A 113 -11.05 0.63 0.47
N GLU A 114 -11.10 0.55 -0.87
CA GLU A 114 -11.59 -0.61 -1.63
C GLU A 114 -10.61 -1.00 -2.75
N ILE A 115 -10.51 -2.31 -3.04
CA ILE A 115 -9.82 -2.84 -4.23
C ILE A 115 -10.84 -3.02 -5.34
N ILE A 116 -10.68 -2.31 -6.44
CA ILE A 116 -11.57 -2.35 -7.60
C ILE A 116 -11.02 -3.31 -8.65
N THR A 117 -11.80 -4.29 -9.07
CA THR A 117 -11.45 -5.25 -10.12
C THR A 117 -12.69 -5.75 -10.87
N MET A 118 -12.51 -6.22 -12.11
CA MET A 118 -13.57 -6.92 -12.86
C MET A 118 -13.53 -8.44 -12.66
N ASP A 119 -12.37 -8.97 -12.38
CA ASP A 119 -12.14 -10.40 -12.41
C ASP A 119 -11.90 -10.95 -11.01
N GLU A 120 -12.60 -12.02 -10.66
CA GLU A 120 -12.27 -12.80 -9.49
C GLU A 120 -11.00 -13.60 -9.76
N ASN A 121 -9.95 -13.37 -8.97
CA ASN A 121 -8.67 -14.05 -9.12
C ASN A 121 -7.96 -14.22 -7.77
N PRO A 122 -7.05 -15.22 -7.65
CA PRO A 122 -6.39 -15.54 -6.39
C PRO A 122 -5.42 -14.42 -5.94
N PHE A 123 -4.85 -13.66 -6.86
CA PHE A 123 -3.88 -12.60 -6.54
C PHE A 123 -4.56 -11.41 -5.87
N THR A 124 -5.70 -10.95 -6.40
CA THR A 124 -6.50 -9.89 -5.78
C THR A 124 -7.07 -10.33 -4.42
N LYS A 125 -7.43 -11.61 -4.27
CA LYS A 125 -7.83 -12.16 -2.96
C LYS A 125 -6.68 -12.14 -1.96
N LYS A 126 -5.46 -12.50 -2.39
CA LYS A 126 -4.26 -12.43 -1.56
C LYS A 126 -3.97 -10.99 -1.14
N GLU A 127 -4.07 -10.03 -2.07
CA GLU A 127 -3.91 -8.60 -1.78
C GLU A 127 -4.94 -8.11 -0.74
N SER A 128 -6.21 -8.49 -0.89
CA SER A 128 -7.27 -8.17 0.08
C SER A 128 -6.96 -8.73 1.48
N THR A 129 -6.50 -9.99 1.55
CA THR A 129 -6.12 -10.61 2.82
C THR A 129 -4.94 -9.90 3.47
N LEU A 130 -3.92 -9.54 2.69
CA LEU A 130 -2.71 -8.88 3.18
C LEU A 130 -2.96 -7.45 3.67
N THR A 131 -3.85 -6.73 2.99
CA THR A 131 -4.11 -5.31 3.24
C THR A 131 -5.31 -5.04 4.12
N GLY A 132 -6.20 -6.04 4.30
CA GLY A 132 -7.49 -5.89 4.97
C GLY A 132 -8.53 -5.13 4.17
N LEU A 133 -8.25 -4.76 2.91
CA LEU A 133 -9.17 -4.02 2.06
C LEU A 133 -10.23 -4.94 1.43
N PRO A 134 -11.51 -4.55 1.43
CA PRO A 134 -12.55 -5.29 0.72
C PRO A 134 -12.36 -5.19 -0.80
N ILE A 135 -12.76 -6.27 -1.49
CA ILE A 135 -12.79 -6.31 -2.95
C ILE A 135 -14.18 -5.85 -3.41
N LYS A 136 -14.19 -4.88 -4.30
CA LYS A 136 -15.38 -4.44 -5.02
C LYS A 136 -15.29 -4.90 -6.46
N MET A 137 -16.09 -5.93 -6.76
CA MET A 137 -16.27 -6.42 -8.12
C MET A 137 -17.12 -5.42 -8.93
N VAL A 138 -16.64 -5.05 -10.12
CA VAL A 138 -17.35 -4.13 -11.02
C VAL A 138 -17.63 -4.82 -12.35
N SER A 139 -18.72 -4.47 -13.01
CA SER A 139 -19.09 -4.99 -14.33
C SER A 139 -18.35 -4.30 -15.47
N ASP A 140 -17.90 -3.06 -15.24
CA ASP A 140 -17.15 -2.25 -16.20
C ASP A 140 -16.07 -1.47 -15.44
N PHE A 141 -14.81 -1.84 -15.69
CA PHE A 141 -13.67 -1.23 -15.02
C PHE A 141 -13.46 0.22 -15.44
N VAL A 142 -13.60 0.50 -16.72
CA VAL A 142 -13.41 1.84 -17.29
C VAL A 142 -14.43 2.83 -16.74
N GLN A 143 -15.70 2.43 -16.70
CA GLN A 143 -16.77 3.27 -16.13
C GLN A 143 -16.66 3.41 -14.60
N SER A 144 -16.03 2.46 -13.92
CA SER A 144 -15.89 2.48 -12.46
C SER A 144 -14.68 3.27 -11.99
N VAL A 145 -13.62 3.38 -12.80
CA VAL A 145 -12.41 4.12 -12.49
C VAL A 145 -12.44 5.47 -13.18
N THR A 146 -13.11 6.44 -12.57
CA THR A 146 -13.31 7.80 -13.12
C THR A 146 -12.46 8.87 -12.42
N VAL A 147 -11.69 8.49 -11.43
CA VAL A 147 -10.85 9.38 -10.63
C VAL A 147 -9.39 8.97 -10.72
N PRO A 148 -8.44 9.89 -10.50
CA PRO A 148 -7.03 9.52 -10.37
C PRO A 148 -6.82 8.53 -9.22
N VAL A 149 -5.91 7.57 -9.40
CA VAL A 149 -5.58 6.54 -8.39
C VAL A 149 -4.08 6.52 -8.10
N VAL A 150 -3.70 6.18 -6.88
CA VAL A 150 -2.28 6.18 -6.49
C VAL A 150 -1.53 4.98 -7.08
N LYS A 151 -2.21 3.84 -7.27
CA LYS A 151 -1.58 2.59 -7.71
C LYS A 151 -2.56 1.73 -8.49
N SER A 152 -2.08 1.09 -9.54
CA SER A 152 -2.70 -0.05 -10.22
C SER A 152 -1.74 -1.21 -10.25
N LEU A 153 -2.23 -2.42 -10.09
CA LEU A 153 -1.44 -3.65 -10.16
C LEU A 153 -1.96 -4.56 -11.26
N MET A 154 -1.07 -4.96 -12.15
CA MET A 154 -1.28 -6.10 -13.05
C MET A 154 -0.66 -7.34 -12.43
N VAL A 155 -1.42 -8.42 -12.37
CA VAL A 155 -1.07 -9.64 -11.65
C VAL A 155 -1.39 -10.88 -12.49
N ALA A 156 -0.48 -11.85 -12.46
CA ALA A 156 -0.66 -13.15 -13.12
C ALA A 156 0.31 -14.18 -12.52
N GLU A 157 0.26 -15.41 -13.02
CA GLU A 157 1.29 -16.40 -12.72
C GLU A 157 2.67 -15.92 -13.21
N PRO A 158 3.77 -16.26 -12.49
CA PRO A 158 5.10 -15.75 -12.79
C PRO A 158 5.58 -16.00 -14.23
N ASP A 159 5.19 -17.13 -14.83
CA ASP A 159 5.61 -17.46 -16.20
C ASP A 159 4.92 -16.57 -17.23
N VAL A 160 3.68 -16.16 -17.00
CA VAL A 160 2.94 -15.22 -17.85
C VAL A 160 3.58 -13.83 -17.79
N LEU A 161 3.97 -13.38 -16.58
CA LEU A 161 4.60 -12.06 -16.40
C LEU A 161 5.96 -11.95 -17.09
N LYS A 162 6.80 -13.01 -17.06
CA LYS A 162 8.10 -13.03 -17.72
C LYS A 162 8.03 -12.86 -19.24
N ASP A 163 6.99 -13.35 -19.87
CA ASP A 163 6.77 -13.19 -21.31
C ASP A 163 6.30 -11.78 -21.67
N GLY A 164 5.60 -11.09 -20.77
CA GLY A 164 5.17 -9.71 -20.93
C GLY A 164 6.30 -8.67 -20.79
N GLU A 165 7.32 -8.95 -19.97
CA GLU A 165 8.48 -8.05 -19.78
C GLU A 165 9.38 -7.93 -21.02
N LYS A 166 9.29 -8.85 -21.98
CA LYS A 166 10.13 -8.91 -23.17
C LYS A 166 9.55 -8.15 -24.38
N LYS A 167 8.38 -7.59 -24.26
CA LYS A 167 7.66 -6.83 -25.31
C LYS A 167 7.63 -5.35 -25.01
#